data_ec3b110697b525e28724d333301c799c
#
_entry.id   ec3b110697b525e28724d333301c799c
#
_cell.length_a   1.000
_cell.length_b   1.000
_cell.length_c   1.000
_cell.angle_alpha   90.00
_cell.angle_beta   90.00
_cell.angle_gamma   90.00
#
_symmetry.space_group_name_H-M   'P 1'
#
loop_
_entity.id
_entity.type
_entity.pdbx_description
1 polymer ?
#
loop_
_entity_poly.entity_id
_entity_poly.type
_entity_poly.pdbx_seq_one_letter_code
_entity_poly.pdbx_strand_id
1 'polypeptide(L)'
;RNFVNKIWNASRFIILNIDESEIEKVANFKVDTKLERVKQTETHIQKVSKYLEKYQFNLGAEEIREFFWHQLCDVWIEDVKNEIKEEEIGSEKRIAKLSELLYILKRNLIIMHPFIPFVTESVWQELVKLNLAHGLLMSQQV
;
A
#
# COMPACT_ATOMS: atom_id res chain seq x y z
N ARG A 1 -14.47 11.16 -4.62
CA ARG A 1 -14.79 11.35 -3.20
C ARG A 1 -14.86 10.02 -2.45
N ASN A 2 -15.63 9.08 -2.97
CA ASN A 2 -15.70 7.76 -2.37
C ASN A 2 -14.35 7.04 -2.43
N PHE A 3 -13.60 7.26 -3.50
CA PHE A 3 -12.28 6.68 -3.64
C PHE A 3 -11.31 7.24 -2.60
N VAL A 4 -11.36 8.54 -2.34
CA VAL A 4 -10.55 9.17 -1.30
C VAL A 4 -10.84 8.53 0.06
N ASN A 5 -12.12 8.35 0.38
CA ASN A 5 -12.50 7.67 1.62
C ASN A 5 -11.99 6.23 1.67
N LYS A 6 -12.02 5.55 0.54
CA LYS A 6 -11.51 4.18 0.45
C LYS A 6 -10.01 4.12 0.75
N ILE A 7 -9.25 5.08 0.21
CA ILE A 7 -7.81 5.17 0.48
C ILE A 7 -7.55 5.39 1.97
N TRP A 8 -8.26 6.33 2.59
CA TRP A 8 -8.12 6.60 4.01
C TRP A 8 -8.47 5.37 4.86
N ASN A 9 -9.59 4.74 4.56
CA ASN A 9 -10.05 3.59 5.34
C ASN A 9 -9.11 2.41 5.24
N ALA A 10 -8.64 2.10 4.03
CA ALA A 10 -7.69 1.00 3.81
C ALA A 10 -6.36 1.28 4.51
N SER A 11 -5.86 2.50 4.36
CA SER A 11 -4.59 2.90 4.96
C SER A 11 -4.67 2.84 6.49
N ARG A 12 -5.75 3.37 7.05
CA ARG A 12 -5.97 3.34 8.49
C ARG A 12 -6.05 1.91 8.99
N PHE A 13 -6.75 1.04 8.27
CA PHE A 13 -6.85 -0.37 8.66
C PHE A 13 -5.46 -1.00 8.76
N ILE A 14 -4.63 -0.82 7.74
CA ILE A 14 -3.29 -1.41 7.73
C ILE A 14 -2.46 -0.85 8.89
N ILE A 15 -2.48 0.46 9.07
CA ILE A 15 -1.69 1.12 10.14
C ILE A 15 -2.14 0.65 11.52
N LEU A 16 -3.45 0.60 11.76
CA LEU A 16 -3.99 0.24 13.08
C LEU A 16 -3.79 -1.24 13.42
N ASN A 17 -3.59 -2.09 12.43
CA ASN A 17 -3.32 -3.50 12.67
C ASN A 17 -1.85 -3.79 13.03
N ILE A 18 -0.98 -2.80 12.85
CA ILE A 18 0.41 -2.92 13.29
C ILE A 18 0.45 -2.47 14.75
N ASP A 19 0.71 -3.41 15.66
CA ASP A 19 0.83 -3.07 17.07
C ASP A 19 2.04 -2.18 17.29
N GLU A 20 1.98 -1.30 18.30
CA GLU A 20 3.09 -0.40 18.60
C GLU A 20 4.41 -1.17 18.78
N SER A 21 4.34 -2.32 19.42
CA SER A 21 5.53 -3.18 19.63
C SER A 21 6.06 -3.81 18.34
N GLU A 22 5.28 -3.80 17.26
CA GLU A 22 5.66 -4.38 15.97
C GLU A 22 6.24 -3.38 14.99
N ILE A 23 6.10 -2.08 15.25
CA ILE A 23 6.46 -1.04 14.29
C ILE A 23 7.90 -1.17 13.81
N GLU A 24 8.84 -1.32 14.73
CA GLU A 24 10.25 -1.43 14.37
C GLU A 24 10.53 -2.67 13.53
N LYS A 25 9.91 -3.80 13.88
CA LYS A 25 10.09 -5.05 13.13
C LYS A 25 9.50 -4.93 11.72
N VAL A 26 8.33 -4.31 11.60
CA VAL A 26 7.70 -4.10 10.29
C VAL A 26 8.54 -3.13 9.45
N ALA A 27 9.01 -2.04 10.06
CA ALA A 27 9.82 -1.05 9.36
C ALA A 27 11.11 -1.63 8.79
N ASN A 28 11.71 -2.60 9.50
CA ASN A 28 12.97 -3.21 9.11
C ASN A 28 12.81 -4.54 8.36
N PHE A 29 11.58 -5.01 8.18
CA PHE A 29 11.34 -6.27 7.51
C PHE A 29 11.59 -6.15 6.02
N LYS A 30 12.36 -7.10 5.47
CA LYS A 30 12.61 -7.13 4.04
C LYS A 30 11.55 -7.99 3.36
N VAL A 31 10.66 -7.33 2.63
CA VAL A 31 9.58 -8.01 1.92
C VAL A 31 10.13 -8.80 0.74
N ASP A 32 9.68 -10.04 0.60
CA ASP A 32 10.06 -10.88 -0.52
C ASP A 32 9.33 -10.42 -1.79
N THR A 33 10.10 -9.92 -2.76
CA THR A 33 9.53 -9.41 -4.02
C THR A 33 9.03 -10.52 -4.93
N LYS A 34 9.24 -11.79 -4.58
CA LYS A 34 8.73 -12.93 -5.35
C LYS A 34 7.32 -13.32 -4.95
N LEU A 35 6.79 -12.72 -3.88
CA LEU A 35 5.41 -12.97 -3.46
C LEU A 35 4.44 -12.54 -4.56
N GLU A 36 3.38 -13.32 -4.75
CA GLU A 36 2.43 -13.10 -5.84
C GLU A 36 1.77 -11.73 -5.78
N ARG A 37 1.33 -11.30 -4.59
CA ARG A 37 0.71 -9.97 -4.43
C ARG A 37 1.68 -8.85 -4.78
N VAL A 38 2.94 -9.00 -4.43
CA VAL A 38 3.98 -8.01 -4.74
C VAL A 38 4.23 -7.96 -6.24
N LYS A 39 4.33 -9.13 -6.88
CA LYS A 39 4.52 -9.21 -8.33
C LYS A 39 3.36 -8.57 -9.08
N GLN A 40 2.13 -8.84 -8.66
CA GLN A 40 0.96 -8.24 -9.28
C GLN A 40 0.94 -6.73 -9.09
N THR A 41 1.37 -6.25 -7.93
CA THR A 41 1.48 -4.81 -7.66
C THR A 41 2.48 -4.16 -8.62
N GLU A 42 3.64 -4.77 -8.81
CA GLU A 42 4.66 -4.22 -9.72
C GLU A 42 4.17 -4.24 -11.17
N THR A 43 3.45 -5.28 -11.58
CA THR A 43 2.84 -5.34 -12.91
C THR A 43 1.83 -4.20 -13.10
N HIS A 44 1.02 -3.95 -12.07
CA HIS A 44 0.06 -2.85 -12.07
C HIS A 44 0.77 -1.50 -12.23
N ILE A 45 1.85 -1.29 -11.47
CA ILE A 45 2.62 -0.04 -11.54
C ILE A 45 3.20 0.16 -12.93
N GLN A 46 3.73 -0.89 -13.54
CA GLN A 46 4.26 -0.81 -14.90
C GLN A 46 3.16 -0.45 -15.90
N LYS A 47 1.98 -1.02 -15.74
CA LYS A 47 0.84 -0.74 -16.61
C LYS A 47 0.42 0.73 -16.52
N VAL A 48 0.30 1.25 -15.30
CA VAL A 48 -0.05 2.66 -15.10
C VAL A 48 1.04 3.58 -15.64
N SER A 49 2.31 3.23 -15.41
CA SER A 49 3.43 4.01 -15.91
C SER A 49 3.40 4.13 -17.44
N LYS A 50 3.05 3.05 -18.13
CA LYS A 50 2.92 3.06 -19.60
C LYS A 50 1.79 3.97 -20.05
N TYR A 51 0.66 3.98 -19.33
CA TYR A 51 -0.42 4.92 -19.63
C TYR A 51 0.05 6.36 -19.48
N LEU A 52 0.79 6.65 -18.41
CA LEU A 52 1.33 8.00 -18.18
C LEU A 52 2.30 8.42 -19.28
N GLU A 53 3.18 7.53 -19.72
CA GLU A 53 4.14 7.79 -20.79
C GLU A 53 3.43 8.16 -22.10
N LYS A 54 2.25 7.59 -22.33
CA LYS A 54 1.45 7.83 -23.55
C LYS A 54 0.42 8.95 -23.35
N TYR A 55 0.47 9.65 -22.23
CA TYR A 55 -0.49 10.71 -21.88
C TYR A 55 -1.93 10.22 -21.81
N GLN A 56 -2.11 8.93 -21.51
CA GLN A 56 -3.43 8.30 -21.36
C GLN A 56 -3.87 8.34 -19.89
N PHE A 57 -4.06 9.56 -19.37
CA PHE A 57 -4.30 9.76 -17.94
C PHE A 57 -5.61 9.13 -17.46
N ASN A 58 -6.65 9.16 -18.28
CA ASN A 58 -7.94 8.55 -17.93
C ASN A 58 -7.82 7.05 -17.72
N LEU A 59 -7.06 6.39 -18.60
CA LEU A 59 -6.83 4.94 -18.48
C LEU A 59 -5.99 4.62 -17.26
N GLY A 60 -4.98 5.45 -16.97
CA GLY A 60 -4.17 5.29 -15.78
C GLY A 60 -4.98 5.44 -14.50
N ALA A 61 -5.83 6.47 -14.45
CA ALA A 61 -6.68 6.73 -13.28
C ALA A 61 -7.67 5.58 -13.06
N GLU A 62 -8.25 5.05 -14.12
CA GLU A 62 -9.20 3.94 -14.04
C GLU A 62 -8.51 2.67 -13.55
N GLU A 63 -7.32 2.38 -14.05
CA GLU A 63 -6.52 1.22 -13.63
C GLU A 63 -6.16 1.32 -12.14
N ILE A 64 -5.75 2.51 -11.68
CA ILE A 64 -5.45 2.78 -10.27
C ILE A 64 -6.66 2.50 -9.40
N ARG A 65 -7.81 3.03 -9.78
CA ARG A 65 -9.04 2.87 -9.01
C ARG A 65 -9.44 1.40 -8.93
N GLU A 66 -9.42 0.70 -10.05
CA GLU A 66 -9.79 -0.71 -10.13
C GLU A 66 -8.88 -1.57 -9.26
N PHE A 67 -7.57 -1.38 -9.38
CA PHE A 67 -6.61 -2.17 -8.63
C PHE A 67 -6.69 -1.90 -7.13
N PHE A 68 -6.68 -0.64 -6.73
CA PHE A 68 -6.70 -0.30 -5.31
C PHE A 68 -7.98 -0.76 -4.64
N TRP A 69 -9.12 -0.48 -5.25
CA TRP A 69 -10.42 -0.80 -4.65
C TRP A 69 -10.70 -2.30 -4.67
N HIS A 70 -10.66 -2.88 -5.86
CA HIS A 70 -11.14 -4.26 -6.02
C HIS A 70 -10.08 -5.32 -5.74
N GLN A 71 -8.80 -5.03 -5.93
CA GLN A 71 -7.76 -5.98 -5.63
C GLN A 71 -7.20 -5.80 -4.23
N LEU A 72 -6.69 -4.62 -3.90
CA LEU A 72 -6.09 -4.42 -2.59
C LEU A 72 -7.12 -4.43 -1.47
N CYS A 73 -8.17 -3.61 -1.58
CA CYS A 73 -9.13 -3.47 -0.50
C CYS A 73 -10.07 -4.66 -0.38
N ASP A 74 -10.71 -5.06 -1.49
CA ASP A 74 -11.74 -6.10 -1.43
C ASP A 74 -11.19 -7.51 -1.30
N VAL A 75 -9.98 -7.76 -1.78
CA VAL A 75 -9.41 -9.11 -1.76
C VAL A 75 -8.24 -9.24 -0.79
N TRP A 76 -7.17 -8.50 -1.01
CA TRP A 76 -5.91 -8.72 -0.27
C TRP A 76 -5.98 -8.36 1.20
N ILE A 77 -6.60 -7.25 1.54
CA ILE A 77 -6.76 -6.86 2.95
C ILE A 77 -7.59 -7.92 3.67
N GLU A 78 -8.67 -8.39 3.07
CA GLU A 78 -9.50 -9.42 3.67
C GLU A 78 -8.77 -10.74 3.81
N ASP A 79 -8.00 -11.13 2.80
CA ASP A 79 -7.20 -12.36 2.85
C ASP A 79 -6.18 -12.29 3.99
N VAL A 80 -5.45 -11.18 4.11
CA VAL A 80 -4.46 -11.04 5.16
C VAL A 80 -5.11 -11.00 6.54
N LYS A 81 -6.26 -10.34 6.69
CA LYS A 81 -7.02 -10.37 7.96
C LYS A 81 -7.26 -11.82 8.40
N ASN A 82 -7.68 -12.67 7.47
CA ASN A 82 -7.94 -14.07 7.77
C ASN A 82 -6.64 -14.84 8.06
N GLU A 83 -5.57 -14.53 7.34
CA GLU A 83 -4.28 -15.21 7.49
C GLU A 83 -3.62 -14.93 8.84
N ILE A 84 -3.84 -13.75 9.42
CA ILE A 84 -3.22 -13.36 10.70
C ILE A 84 -4.18 -13.42 11.88
N LYS A 85 -5.42 -13.81 11.67
CA LYS A 85 -6.48 -13.79 12.67
C LYS A 85 -6.11 -14.51 13.98
N GLU A 86 -5.46 -15.67 13.86
CA GLU A 86 -5.08 -16.48 15.01
C GLU A 86 -3.62 -16.29 15.42
N GLU A 87 -2.92 -15.33 14.78
CA GLU A 87 -1.51 -15.09 15.06
C GLU A 87 -1.34 -14.13 16.24
N GLU A 88 -0.40 -14.45 17.10
CA GLU A 88 -0.06 -13.58 18.23
C GLU A 88 0.68 -12.33 17.75
N ILE A 89 0.49 -11.22 18.47
CA ILE A 89 1.22 -9.99 18.20
C ILE A 89 2.73 -10.28 18.28
N GLY A 90 3.46 -9.84 17.26
CA GLY A 90 4.89 -10.05 17.15
C GLY A 90 5.33 -11.36 16.51
N SER A 91 4.39 -12.24 16.15
CA SER A 91 4.75 -13.50 15.49
C SER A 91 5.38 -13.22 14.12
N GLU A 92 6.25 -14.13 13.67
CA GLU A 92 6.93 -13.99 12.38
C GLU A 92 5.94 -13.89 11.22
N LYS A 93 4.90 -14.73 11.25
CA LYS A 93 3.89 -14.72 10.19
C LYS A 93 3.14 -13.40 10.15
N ARG A 94 2.75 -12.89 11.32
CA ARG A 94 2.04 -11.61 11.42
C ARG A 94 2.90 -10.47 10.90
N ILE A 95 4.17 -10.41 11.33
CA ILE A 95 5.11 -9.38 10.86
C ILE A 95 5.28 -9.45 9.35
N ALA A 96 5.46 -10.64 8.79
CA ALA A 96 5.63 -10.82 7.36
C ALA A 96 4.41 -10.34 6.56
N LYS A 97 3.20 -10.71 7.02
CA LYS A 97 1.97 -10.35 6.32
C LYS A 97 1.65 -8.86 6.41
N LEU A 98 1.83 -8.27 7.57
CA LEU A 98 1.62 -6.83 7.74
C LEU A 98 2.65 -6.02 6.94
N SER A 99 3.90 -6.48 6.91
CA SER A 99 4.95 -5.85 6.12
C SER A 99 4.65 -5.94 4.63
N GLU A 100 4.12 -7.06 4.18
CA GLU A 100 3.70 -7.25 2.79
C GLU A 100 2.61 -6.24 2.42
N LEU A 101 1.56 -6.13 3.25
CA LEU A 101 0.48 -5.16 3.01
C LEU A 101 0.99 -3.72 3.01
N LEU A 102 1.85 -3.39 3.96
CA LEU A 102 2.42 -2.04 4.03
C LEU A 102 3.25 -1.73 2.78
N TYR A 103 4.05 -2.67 2.33
CA TYR A 103 4.83 -2.51 1.10
C TYR A 103 3.91 -2.23 -0.09
N ILE A 104 2.86 -3.02 -0.23
CA ILE A 104 1.90 -2.87 -1.32
C ILE A 104 1.19 -1.50 -1.23
N LEU A 105 0.78 -1.10 -0.02
CA LEU A 105 0.18 0.21 0.19
C LEU A 105 1.13 1.33 -0.24
N LYS A 106 2.38 1.28 0.19
CA LYS A 106 3.36 2.31 -0.15
C LYS A 106 3.58 2.42 -1.66
N ARG A 107 3.68 1.28 -2.35
CA ARG A 107 3.83 1.27 -3.81
C ARG A 107 2.61 1.87 -4.50
N ASN A 108 1.41 1.56 -3.98
CA ASN A 108 0.19 2.16 -4.52
C ASN A 108 0.14 3.67 -4.30
N LEU A 109 0.55 4.15 -3.13
CA LEU A 109 0.58 5.58 -2.86
C LEU A 109 1.52 6.32 -3.82
N ILE A 110 2.66 5.72 -4.11
CA ILE A 110 3.63 6.31 -5.04
C ILE A 110 3.02 6.46 -6.43
N ILE A 111 2.40 5.41 -6.98
CA ILE A 111 1.83 5.48 -8.33
C ILE A 111 0.56 6.33 -8.39
N MET A 112 -0.18 6.43 -7.28
CA MET A 112 -1.39 7.24 -7.20
C MET A 112 -1.11 8.74 -7.04
N HIS A 113 0.07 9.09 -6.54
CA HIS A 113 0.38 10.47 -6.18
C HIS A 113 0.13 11.48 -7.30
N PRO A 114 0.53 11.23 -8.56
CA PRO A 114 0.26 12.19 -9.64
C PRO A 114 -1.23 12.47 -9.88
N PHE A 115 -2.11 11.55 -9.48
CA PHE A 115 -3.55 11.65 -9.72
C PHE A 115 -4.29 12.29 -8.55
N ILE A 116 -3.91 12.00 -7.32
CA ILE A 116 -4.57 12.49 -6.11
C ILE A 116 -3.54 12.84 -5.04
N PRO A 117 -2.76 13.89 -5.27
CA PRO A 117 -1.57 14.19 -4.45
C PRO A 117 -1.86 14.52 -2.99
N PHE A 118 -2.99 15.16 -2.68
CA PHE A 118 -3.24 15.57 -1.30
C PHE A 118 -3.48 14.40 -0.36
N VAL A 119 -4.37 13.48 -0.74
CA VAL A 119 -4.67 12.34 0.14
C VAL A 119 -3.48 11.40 0.22
N THR A 120 -2.80 11.17 -0.90
CA THR A 120 -1.67 10.24 -0.91
C THR A 120 -0.51 10.78 -0.08
N GLU A 121 -0.19 12.08 -0.16
CA GLU A 121 0.84 12.67 0.68
C GLU A 121 0.42 12.66 2.15
N SER A 122 -0.85 12.93 2.45
CA SER A 122 -1.34 12.90 3.83
C SER A 122 -1.18 11.52 4.46
N VAL A 123 -1.53 10.46 3.73
CA VAL A 123 -1.34 9.09 4.21
C VAL A 123 0.15 8.79 4.39
N TRP A 124 0.98 9.19 3.42
CA TRP A 124 2.43 8.99 3.50
C TRP A 124 3.01 9.63 4.76
N GLN A 125 2.57 10.85 5.08
CA GLN A 125 3.08 11.55 6.27
C GLN A 125 2.64 10.87 7.57
N GLU A 126 1.48 10.22 7.61
CA GLU A 126 1.10 9.39 8.76
C GLU A 126 2.07 8.22 8.92
N LEU A 127 2.50 7.61 7.81
CA LEU A 127 3.52 6.55 7.86
C LEU A 127 4.88 7.10 8.32
N VAL A 128 5.25 8.29 7.87
CA VAL A 128 6.51 8.94 8.29
C VAL A 128 6.51 9.17 9.80
N LYS A 129 5.40 9.61 10.37
CA LYS A 129 5.27 9.82 11.82
C LYS A 129 5.53 8.54 12.61
N LEU A 130 5.22 7.40 12.03
CA LEU A 130 5.42 6.09 12.67
C LEU A 130 6.74 5.44 12.29
N ASN A 131 7.59 6.15 11.55
CA ASN A 131 8.85 5.61 11.02
C ASN A 131 8.66 4.43 10.06
N LEU A 132 7.52 4.37 9.39
CA LEU A 132 7.20 3.34 8.39
C LEU A 132 7.47 3.83 6.96
N ALA A 133 7.78 5.10 6.79
CA ALA A 133 8.17 5.71 5.52
C ALA A 133 9.07 6.90 5.80
N HIS A 134 9.72 7.43 4.78
CA HIS A 134 10.68 8.53 4.91
C HIS A 134 10.45 9.60 3.84
N GLY A 135 10.64 10.85 4.24
CA GLY A 135 10.61 12.00 3.34
C GLY A 135 9.24 12.33 2.78
N LEU A 136 9.23 13.04 1.67
CA LEU A 136 8.01 13.39 0.96
C LEU A 136 7.65 12.31 -0.04
N LEU A 137 6.35 12.10 -0.24
CA LEU A 137 5.90 11.10 -1.22
C LEU A 137 6.36 11.47 -2.63
N MET A 138 6.32 12.74 -2.99
CA MET A 138 6.75 13.21 -4.31
C MET A 138 8.22 12.91 -4.61
N SER A 139 9.03 12.67 -3.59
CA SER A 139 10.46 12.36 -3.74
C SER A 139 10.71 10.88 -3.97
N GLN A 140 9.70 10.04 -3.84
CA GLN A 140 9.86 8.59 -3.99
C GLN A 140 9.87 8.20 -5.46
N GLN A 141 10.59 7.13 -5.77
CA GLN A 141 10.67 6.62 -7.15
C GLN A 141 9.72 5.44 -7.34
N VAL A 142 9.13 5.45 -8.49
CA VAL A 142 8.23 4.36 -8.93
C VAL A 142 8.97 3.03 -9.08
#